data_5070a5e0bd0c51a4383b92423bdaf064
#
_entry.id   5070a5e0bd0c51a4383b92423bdaf064
#
_cell.length_a   1.000
_cell.length_b   1.000
_cell.length_c   1.000
_cell.angle_alpha   90.00
_cell.angle_beta   90.00
_cell.angle_gamma   90.00
#
_symmetry.space_group_name_H-M   'P 1'
#
loop_
_entity.id
_entity.type
_entity.pdbx_description
1 polymer ?
#
loop_
_entity_poly.entity_id
_entity_poly.type
_entity_poly.pdbx_seq_one_letter_code
_entity_poly.pdbx_strand_id
1 'polypeptide(L)'
;MSQSTKGPRGAQAHKPNADGVSDLQRRSPRREVRPTDQPPEGATHKDAKPVLSFTAKRRGKAPSHLADLDAAGRKQVLKDLGLPAFRADQLSRHYFTHFEADPSNMSDIPEGMREVVSEALLPNLVTKVVSLEADGGRTIKDLWRLYDGAQVESVLMRYPQRTTLCV
;
A
#
# COMPACT_ATOMS: atom_id res chain seq x y z
N MET A 1 -15.26 9.77 -59.97
CA MET A 1 -14.64 10.09 -58.67
C MET A 1 -14.71 8.86 -57.84
N SER A 2 -13.58 8.12 -57.73
CA SER A 2 -13.49 6.80 -57.11
C SER A 2 -12.89 6.97 -55.74
N GLN A 3 -13.64 6.62 -54.67
CA GLN A 3 -13.11 6.61 -53.29
C GLN A 3 -12.65 5.18 -52.94
N SER A 4 -11.35 5.02 -52.76
CA SER A 4 -10.71 3.80 -52.30
C SER A 4 -10.78 3.70 -50.77
N THR A 5 -11.55 2.77 -50.28
CA THR A 5 -11.62 2.45 -48.82
C THR A 5 -10.52 1.42 -48.50
N LYS A 6 -9.54 1.86 -47.70
CA LYS A 6 -8.44 1.03 -47.19
C LYS A 6 -8.94 0.28 -45.94
N GLY A 7 -9.10 -1.06 -46.06
CA GLY A 7 -9.50 -1.93 -44.97
C GLY A 7 -8.43 -2.09 -43.87
N PRO A 8 -8.81 -2.54 -42.64
CA PRO A 8 -7.89 -2.67 -41.52
C PRO A 8 -6.91 -3.83 -41.74
N ARG A 9 -5.63 -3.61 -41.46
CA ARG A 9 -4.57 -4.60 -41.46
C ARG A 9 -4.84 -5.66 -40.40
N GLY A 10 -4.95 -6.91 -40.78
CA GLY A 10 -5.15 -8.06 -39.91
C GLY A 10 -4.01 -8.20 -38.89
N ALA A 11 -4.38 -8.44 -37.66
CA ALA A 11 -3.47 -8.87 -36.59
C ALA A 11 -2.92 -10.25 -36.95
N GLN A 12 -1.60 -10.36 -37.09
CA GLN A 12 -0.92 -11.65 -37.27
C GLN A 12 -1.01 -12.42 -35.95
N ALA A 13 -1.69 -13.56 -35.96
CA ALA A 13 -1.72 -14.49 -34.84
C ALA A 13 -0.31 -15.10 -34.65
N HIS A 14 0.23 -14.94 -33.45
CA HIS A 14 1.49 -15.54 -33.03
C HIS A 14 1.33 -17.07 -33.00
N LYS A 15 2.08 -17.81 -33.82
CA LYS A 15 2.09 -19.28 -33.81
C LYS A 15 2.94 -19.75 -32.60
N PRO A 16 2.46 -20.71 -31.80
CA PRO A 16 3.25 -21.30 -30.73
C PRO A 16 4.43 -22.11 -31.34
N ASN A 17 5.59 -22.00 -30.67
CA ASN A 17 6.76 -22.82 -31.03
C ASN A 17 6.48 -24.30 -30.82
N ALA A 18 7.18 -25.15 -31.59
CA ALA A 18 6.94 -26.60 -31.69
C ALA A 18 6.99 -27.38 -30.35
N ASP A 19 7.48 -26.76 -29.27
CA ASP A 19 7.65 -27.41 -27.95
C ASP A 19 6.51 -27.10 -26.96
N GLY A 20 5.48 -26.33 -27.33
CA GLY A 20 4.26 -26.13 -26.53
C GLY A 20 4.42 -25.43 -25.17
N VAL A 21 5.59 -24.88 -24.85
CA VAL A 21 5.87 -24.22 -23.56
C VAL A 21 5.91 -22.71 -23.76
N SER A 22 5.00 -21.99 -23.10
CA SER A 22 4.99 -20.53 -23.11
C SER A 22 6.24 -19.97 -22.41
N ASP A 23 6.84 -18.89 -22.96
CA ASP A 23 8.02 -18.21 -22.42
C ASP A 23 7.86 -17.74 -20.95
N LEU A 24 6.63 -17.67 -20.46
CA LEU A 24 6.32 -17.29 -19.07
C LEU A 24 6.68 -18.37 -18.03
N GLN A 25 7.01 -19.60 -18.45
CA GLN A 25 7.36 -20.69 -17.53
C GLN A 25 8.88 -20.93 -17.38
N ARG A 26 9.72 -20.19 -18.06
CA ARG A 26 11.17 -20.23 -17.81
C ARG A 26 11.50 -19.48 -16.51
N ARG A 27 11.28 -20.15 -15.39
CA ARG A 27 11.89 -19.73 -14.13
C ARG A 27 13.40 -19.79 -14.32
N SER A 28 14.06 -18.65 -14.08
CA SER A 28 15.53 -18.62 -14.01
C SER A 28 15.98 -19.75 -13.10
N PRO A 29 16.98 -20.58 -13.50
CA PRO A 29 17.48 -21.64 -12.65
C PRO A 29 17.89 -21.04 -11.32
N ARG A 30 17.47 -21.66 -10.21
CA ARG A 30 17.95 -21.29 -8.87
C ARG A 30 19.46 -21.31 -8.96
N ARG A 31 20.08 -20.16 -8.65
CA ARG A 31 21.53 -20.05 -8.57
C ARG A 31 22.01 -21.11 -7.58
N GLU A 32 22.70 -22.14 -8.07
CA GLU A 32 23.36 -23.10 -7.21
C GLU A 32 24.39 -22.35 -6.35
N VAL A 33 24.29 -22.54 -5.04
CA VAL A 33 25.27 -22.00 -4.07
C VAL A 33 26.61 -22.64 -4.40
N ARG A 34 27.55 -21.84 -4.88
CA ARG A 34 28.90 -22.32 -5.16
C ARG A 34 29.60 -22.66 -3.85
N PRO A 35 30.49 -23.69 -3.79
CA PRO A 35 31.23 -24.02 -2.59
C PRO A 35 32.04 -22.84 -2.00
N THR A 36 32.37 -21.85 -2.83
CA THR A 36 33.07 -20.62 -2.42
C THR A 36 32.19 -19.63 -1.65
N ASP A 37 30.87 -19.83 -1.61
CA ASP A 37 29.92 -18.96 -0.85
C ASP A 37 29.77 -19.43 0.62
N GLN A 38 30.43 -20.53 1.02
CA GLN A 38 30.51 -20.96 2.41
C GLN A 38 31.65 -20.24 3.12
N PRO A 39 31.43 -19.72 4.34
CA PRO A 39 32.50 -19.13 5.12
C PRO A 39 33.58 -20.20 5.39
N PRO A 40 34.89 -19.84 5.38
CA PRO A 40 35.96 -20.79 5.64
C PRO A 40 35.80 -21.44 7.02
N GLU A 41 35.91 -22.77 7.07
CA GLU A 41 35.94 -23.51 8.33
C GLU A 41 37.08 -22.97 9.20
N GLY A 42 36.74 -22.40 10.36
CA GLY A 42 37.71 -21.82 11.29
C GLY A 42 37.71 -20.30 11.43
N ALA A 43 36.79 -19.57 10.74
CA ALA A 43 36.62 -18.14 10.97
C ALA A 43 36.17 -17.89 12.42
N THR A 44 37.08 -17.33 13.22
CA THR A 44 36.77 -16.92 14.59
C THR A 44 35.80 -15.73 14.55
N HIS A 45 34.89 -15.65 15.53
CA HIS A 45 33.78 -14.67 15.64
C HIS A 45 34.20 -13.19 15.55
N LYS A 46 35.51 -12.88 15.48
CA LYS A 46 36.07 -11.52 15.40
C LYS A 46 35.94 -10.89 14.00
N ASP A 47 35.84 -11.71 12.93
CA ASP A 47 35.81 -11.24 11.54
C ASP A 47 34.40 -11.33 10.91
N ALA A 48 33.40 -11.78 11.66
CA ALA A 48 32.02 -11.81 11.20
C ALA A 48 31.49 -10.38 11.09
N LYS A 49 31.18 -9.94 9.87
CA LYS A 49 30.45 -8.68 9.65
C LYS A 49 29.19 -8.71 10.51
N PRO A 50 28.88 -7.63 11.25
CA PRO A 50 27.66 -7.60 12.05
C PRO A 50 26.45 -7.85 11.15
N VAL A 51 25.74 -8.94 11.41
CA VAL A 51 24.44 -9.19 10.76
C VAL A 51 23.47 -8.21 11.35
N LEU A 52 23.16 -7.16 10.59
CA LEU A 52 22.12 -6.22 10.96
C LEU A 52 20.78 -6.95 10.88
N SER A 53 20.29 -7.40 12.04
CA SER A 53 18.95 -7.94 12.15
C SER A 53 17.96 -6.79 12.21
N PHE A 54 17.25 -6.54 11.11
CA PHE A 54 16.17 -5.54 11.02
C PHE A 54 14.82 -6.08 11.53
N THR A 55 14.82 -7.08 12.37
CA THR A 55 13.59 -7.55 13.01
C THR A 55 13.11 -6.52 14.02
N ALA A 56 12.37 -5.53 13.54
CA ALA A 56 11.57 -4.69 14.42
C ALA A 56 10.61 -5.59 15.20
N LYS A 57 10.59 -5.45 16.52
CA LYS A 57 9.64 -6.18 17.38
C LYS A 57 8.24 -5.74 16.97
N ARG A 58 7.51 -6.58 16.23
CA ARG A 58 6.17 -6.27 15.76
C ARG A 58 5.24 -6.08 16.95
N ARG A 59 4.46 -5.01 16.94
CA ARG A 59 3.34 -4.84 17.86
C ARG A 59 2.24 -5.83 17.47
N GLY A 60 1.27 -6.08 18.36
CA GLY A 60 0.14 -6.94 18.08
C GLY A 60 -0.70 -6.48 16.87
N LYS A 61 -1.81 -7.19 16.64
CA LYS A 61 -2.74 -6.86 15.55
C LYS A 61 -3.19 -5.39 15.66
N ALA A 62 -3.18 -4.69 14.53
CA ALA A 62 -3.70 -3.34 14.45
C ALA A 62 -5.20 -3.29 14.81
N PRO A 63 -5.71 -2.18 15.36
CA PRO A 63 -7.14 -1.98 15.54
C PRO A 63 -7.84 -2.05 14.18
N SER A 64 -9.11 -2.47 14.17
CA SER A 64 -9.91 -2.54 12.95
C SER A 64 -10.15 -1.13 12.42
N HIS A 65 -10.00 -0.99 11.11
CA HIS A 65 -10.28 0.25 10.40
C HIS A 65 -11.64 0.13 9.67
N LEU A 66 -12.27 1.25 9.42
CA LEU A 66 -13.55 1.29 8.68
C LEU A 66 -13.48 0.61 7.30
N ALA A 67 -12.30 0.61 6.66
CA ALA A 67 -12.07 -0.06 5.39
C ALA A 67 -12.03 -1.60 5.50
N ASP A 68 -11.80 -2.14 6.69
CA ASP A 68 -11.78 -3.59 6.97
C ASP A 68 -13.18 -4.16 7.16
N LEU A 69 -14.19 -3.30 7.30
CA LEU A 69 -15.55 -3.65 7.64
C LEU A 69 -16.50 -3.39 6.48
N ASP A 70 -17.51 -4.24 6.34
CA ASP A 70 -18.65 -3.96 5.49
C ASP A 70 -19.59 -2.92 6.12
N ALA A 71 -20.63 -2.50 5.40
CA ALA A 71 -21.58 -1.49 5.89
C ALA A 71 -22.32 -1.93 7.17
N ALA A 72 -22.61 -3.22 7.30
CA ALA A 72 -23.27 -3.76 8.49
C ALA A 72 -22.33 -3.77 9.70
N GLY A 73 -21.09 -4.20 9.50
CA GLY A 73 -20.05 -4.20 10.53
C GLY A 73 -19.75 -2.81 11.08
N ARG A 74 -19.65 -1.78 10.22
CA ARG A 74 -19.45 -0.39 10.65
C ARG A 74 -20.61 0.10 11.53
N LYS A 75 -21.85 -0.20 11.13
CA LYS A 75 -23.05 0.13 11.93
C LYS A 75 -23.08 -0.60 13.26
N GLN A 76 -22.62 -1.85 13.28
CA GLN A 76 -22.57 -2.65 14.51
C GLN A 76 -21.57 -2.06 15.50
N VAL A 77 -20.36 -1.70 15.04
CA VAL A 77 -19.35 -1.05 15.91
C VAL A 77 -19.91 0.19 16.60
N LEU A 78 -20.65 1.04 15.88
CA LEU A 78 -21.21 2.24 16.49
C LEU A 78 -22.39 1.94 17.45
N LYS A 79 -23.19 0.92 17.14
CA LYS A 79 -24.24 0.45 18.07
C LYS A 79 -23.67 -0.06 19.39
N ASP A 80 -22.56 -0.82 19.31
CA ASP A 80 -21.88 -1.36 20.50
C ASP A 80 -21.31 -0.25 21.40
N LEU A 81 -21.01 0.93 20.81
CA LEU A 81 -20.61 2.15 21.52
C LEU A 81 -21.83 3.00 21.97
N GLY A 82 -23.06 2.55 21.77
CA GLY A 82 -24.26 3.32 22.10
C GLY A 82 -24.51 4.51 21.17
N LEU A 83 -23.89 4.54 19.99
CA LEU A 83 -24.01 5.64 19.03
C LEU A 83 -25.02 5.30 17.92
N PRO A 84 -25.66 6.33 17.32
CA PRO A 84 -26.58 6.10 16.20
C PRO A 84 -25.90 5.44 15.00
N ALA A 85 -26.42 4.31 14.54
CA ALA A 85 -25.85 3.50 13.46
C ALA A 85 -25.64 4.28 12.14
N PHE A 86 -26.48 5.27 11.85
CA PHE A 86 -26.37 6.07 10.62
C PHE A 86 -25.11 6.94 10.57
N ARG A 87 -24.45 7.18 11.70
CA ARG A 87 -23.16 7.88 11.75
C ARG A 87 -22.07 7.12 11.01
N ALA A 88 -22.20 5.79 10.92
CA ALA A 88 -21.29 4.96 10.11
C ALA A 88 -21.37 5.31 8.61
N ASP A 89 -22.59 5.63 8.12
CA ASP A 89 -22.78 6.02 6.72
C ASP A 89 -22.20 7.43 6.45
N GLN A 90 -22.35 8.35 7.42
CA GLN A 90 -21.74 9.69 7.33
C GLN A 90 -20.21 9.60 7.30
N LEU A 91 -19.60 8.89 8.24
CA LEU A 91 -18.17 8.69 8.28
C LEU A 91 -17.65 8.00 7.01
N SER A 92 -18.37 6.97 6.52
CA SER A 92 -18.02 6.28 5.27
C SER A 92 -18.03 7.21 4.07
N ARG A 93 -18.98 8.16 4.00
CA ARG A 93 -19.04 9.16 2.94
C ARG A 93 -17.85 10.11 3.01
N HIS A 94 -17.51 10.62 4.20
CA HIS A 94 -16.32 11.45 4.36
C HIS A 94 -15.08 10.72 3.88
N TYR A 95 -14.85 9.53 4.36
CA TYR A 95 -13.63 8.79 4.05
C TYR A 95 -13.55 8.32 2.57
N PHE A 96 -14.59 7.67 2.04
CA PHE A 96 -14.52 7.06 0.70
C PHE A 96 -14.90 8.00 -0.45
N THR A 97 -15.69 9.04 -0.19
CA THR A 97 -16.18 9.94 -1.24
C THR A 97 -15.45 11.27 -1.22
N HIS A 98 -15.22 11.81 -0.03
CA HIS A 98 -14.55 13.10 0.13
C HIS A 98 -13.06 12.97 0.43
N PHE A 99 -12.56 11.74 0.67
CA PHE A 99 -11.17 11.46 1.04
C PHE A 99 -10.73 12.23 2.29
N GLU A 100 -11.67 12.47 3.18
CA GLU A 100 -11.46 13.20 4.43
C GLU A 100 -11.38 12.21 5.60
N ALA A 101 -10.27 12.23 6.32
CA ALA A 101 -10.04 11.41 7.50
C ALA A 101 -9.95 12.23 8.79
N ASP A 102 -9.83 13.56 8.68
CA ASP A 102 -9.77 14.44 9.85
C ASP A 102 -11.17 14.68 10.42
N PRO A 103 -11.43 14.25 11.67
CA PRO A 103 -12.74 14.43 12.31
C PRO A 103 -13.18 15.89 12.42
N SER A 104 -12.24 16.82 12.50
CA SER A 104 -12.53 18.26 12.63
C SER A 104 -13.28 18.82 11.42
N ASN A 105 -13.05 18.23 10.24
CA ASN A 105 -13.67 18.63 8.98
C ASN A 105 -15.04 17.96 8.72
N MET A 106 -15.49 17.04 9.59
CA MET A 106 -16.75 16.31 9.44
C MET A 106 -17.91 17.06 10.08
N SER A 107 -18.39 18.13 9.44
CA SER A 107 -19.37 19.06 10.00
C SER A 107 -20.76 18.45 10.26
N ASP A 108 -21.12 17.37 9.57
CA ASP A 108 -22.38 16.64 9.74
C ASP A 108 -22.37 15.64 10.93
N ILE A 109 -21.19 15.43 11.54
CA ILE A 109 -21.04 14.68 12.78
C ILE A 109 -20.91 15.69 13.95
N PRO A 110 -21.76 15.60 14.99
CA PRO A 110 -21.66 16.48 16.16
C PRO A 110 -20.26 16.44 16.80
N GLU A 111 -19.75 17.59 17.18
CA GLU A 111 -18.39 17.76 17.70
C GLU A 111 -18.06 16.78 18.85
N GLY A 112 -18.97 16.64 19.82
CA GLY A 112 -18.78 15.71 20.93
C GLY A 112 -18.80 14.21 20.56
N MET A 113 -19.10 13.86 19.32
CA MET A 113 -19.08 12.46 18.82
C MET A 113 -17.92 12.20 17.86
N ARG A 114 -17.31 13.24 17.28
CA ARG A 114 -16.30 13.10 16.22
C ARG A 114 -15.11 12.27 16.67
N GLU A 115 -14.59 12.56 17.84
CA GLU A 115 -13.43 11.86 18.40
C GLU A 115 -13.74 10.36 18.60
N VAL A 116 -14.83 10.05 19.32
CA VAL A 116 -15.22 8.67 19.64
C VAL A 116 -15.48 7.85 18.36
N VAL A 117 -16.21 8.42 17.40
CA VAL A 117 -16.52 7.75 16.12
C VAL A 117 -15.24 7.53 15.30
N SER A 118 -14.35 8.52 15.31
CA SER A 118 -13.10 8.46 14.57
C SER A 118 -12.12 7.46 15.19
N GLU A 119 -11.94 7.47 16.49
CA GLU A 119 -11.09 6.50 17.18
C GLU A 119 -11.56 5.05 16.95
N ALA A 120 -12.89 4.83 16.92
CA ALA A 120 -13.46 3.51 16.74
C ALA A 120 -13.32 2.96 15.31
N LEU A 121 -13.38 3.82 14.30
CA LEU A 121 -13.43 3.41 12.89
C LEU A 121 -12.29 3.95 12.02
N LEU A 122 -11.60 5.00 12.44
CA LEU A 122 -10.46 5.60 11.74
C LEU A 122 -9.21 5.69 12.64
N PRO A 123 -8.78 4.58 13.26
CA PRO A 123 -7.58 4.60 14.09
C PRO A 123 -6.36 5.00 13.25
N ASN A 124 -5.44 5.72 13.86
CA ASN A 124 -4.19 6.08 13.19
C ASN A 124 -3.28 4.87 13.03
N LEU A 125 -3.23 4.31 11.82
CA LEU A 125 -2.44 3.12 11.47
C LEU A 125 -1.08 3.46 10.89
N VAL A 126 -0.86 4.70 10.45
CA VAL A 126 0.32 5.13 9.70
C VAL A 126 0.78 6.49 10.20
N THR A 127 2.04 6.61 10.56
CA THR A 127 2.64 7.87 11.00
C THR A 127 3.77 8.27 10.07
N LYS A 128 3.73 9.47 9.52
CA LYS A 128 4.82 10.02 8.72
C LYS A 128 6.02 10.30 9.63
N VAL A 129 7.18 9.74 9.29
CA VAL A 129 8.43 9.89 10.06
C VAL A 129 9.30 10.97 9.45
N VAL A 130 9.49 10.93 8.13
CA VAL A 130 10.34 11.86 7.37
C VAL A 130 9.69 12.11 6.02
N SER A 131 9.84 13.34 5.52
CA SER A 131 9.47 13.73 4.17
C SER A 131 10.69 14.39 3.52
N LEU A 132 11.07 13.95 2.33
CA LEU A 132 12.13 14.51 1.51
C LEU A 132 11.55 14.99 0.20
N GLU A 133 11.93 16.20 -0.21
CA GLU A 133 11.48 16.78 -1.46
C GLU A 133 12.64 16.99 -2.42
N ALA A 134 12.38 16.76 -3.70
CA ALA A 134 13.31 16.99 -4.80
C ALA A 134 12.58 17.61 -5.99
N ASP A 135 13.35 18.07 -6.98
CA ASP A 135 12.84 18.65 -8.24
C ASP A 135 11.83 19.81 -8.04
N GLY A 136 12.08 20.65 -7.02
CA GLY A 136 11.19 21.77 -6.70
C GLY A 136 9.82 21.32 -6.19
N GLY A 137 9.76 20.25 -5.38
CA GLY A 137 8.54 19.71 -4.80
C GLY A 137 7.75 18.79 -5.74
N ARG A 138 8.28 18.49 -6.93
CA ARG A 138 7.62 17.54 -7.85
C ARG A 138 7.80 16.09 -7.42
N THR A 139 8.90 15.77 -6.77
CA THR A 139 9.17 14.45 -6.22
C THR A 139 9.17 14.54 -4.70
N ILE A 140 8.31 13.77 -4.05
CA ILE A 140 8.22 13.69 -2.59
C ILE A 140 8.43 12.23 -2.19
N LYS A 141 9.41 11.99 -1.33
CA LYS A 141 9.67 10.68 -0.72
C LYS A 141 9.32 10.75 0.75
N ASP A 142 8.34 9.97 1.15
CA ASP A 142 7.88 9.88 2.54
C ASP A 142 8.29 8.52 3.14
N LEU A 143 8.79 8.57 4.37
CA LEU A 143 8.99 7.40 5.22
C LEU A 143 7.83 7.33 6.23
N TRP A 144 7.14 6.20 6.24
CA TRP A 144 6.00 5.95 7.10
C TRP A 144 6.32 4.87 8.11
N ARG A 145 5.84 5.04 9.33
CA ARG A 145 5.84 3.99 10.36
C ARG A 145 4.43 3.44 10.46
N LEU A 146 4.30 2.13 10.25
CA LEU A 146 3.06 1.39 10.43
C LEU A 146 2.79 1.13 11.90
N TYR A 147 1.55 0.76 12.23
CA TYR A 147 1.13 0.46 13.60
C TYR A 147 2.00 -0.59 14.29
N ASP A 148 2.43 -1.64 13.57
CA ASP A 148 3.29 -2.71 14.09
C ASP A 148 4.76 -2.30 14.26
N GLY A 149 5.11 -1.07 13.90
CA GLY A 149 6.46 -0.51 13.95
C GLY A 149 7.30 -0.76 12.71
N ALA A 150 6.79 -1.52 11.73
CA ALA A 150 7.44 -1.63 10.42
C ALA A 150 7.48 -0.26 9.71
N GLN A 151 8.41 -0.12 8.79
CA GLN A 151 8.55 1.11 8.02
C GLN A 151 8.39 0.81 6.54
N VAL A 152 7.71 1.70 5.84
CA VAL A 152 7.54 1.67 4.38
C VAL A 152 7.88 3.03 3.80
N GLU A 153 8.39 3.05 2.59
CA GLU A 153 8.64 4.28 1.85
C GLU A 153 7.59 4.43 0.75
N SER A 154 7.18 5.65 0.50
CA SER A 154 6.39 6.01 -0.67
C SER A 154 7.07 7.14 -1.44
N VAL A 155 6.95 7.11 -2.77
CA VAL A 155 7.48 8.17 -3.64
C VAL A 155 6.35 8.68 -4.52
N LEU A 156 6.00 9.95 -4.33
CA LEU A 156 5.07 10.68 -5.17
C LEU A 156 5.85 11.49 -6.21
N MET A 157 5.57 11.28 -7.48
CA MET A 157 6.19 12.00 -8.60
C MET A 157 5.11 12.69 -9.43
N ARG A 158 5.23 14.01 -9.58
CA ARG A 158 4.31 14.84 -10.36
C ARG A 158 4.95 15.25 -11.68
N TYR A 159 4.43 14.72 -12.76
CA TYR A 159 4.79 15.10 -14.12
C TYR A 159 3.69 15.97 -14.73
N PRO A 160 3.97 16.77 -15.80
CA PRO A 160 2.96 17.62 -16.42
C PRO A 160 1.68 16.89 -16.85
N GLN A 161 1.78 15.62 -17.22
CA GLN A 161 0.67 14.84 -17.77
C GLN A 161 0.25 13.64 -16.89
N ARG A 162 0.95 13.39 -15.78
CA ARG A 162 0.65 12.25 -14.91
C ARG A 162 1.20 12.45 -13.49
N THR A 163 0.55 11.84 -12.54
CA THR A 163 1.08 11.65 -11.18
C THR A 163 1.30 10.16 -10.96
N THR A 164 2.45 9.80 -10.41
CA THR A 164 2.81 8.43 -10.08
C THR A 164 3.07 8.33 -8.59
N LEU A 165 2.49 7.34 -7.95
CA LEU A 165 2.75 6.97 -6.56
C LEU A 165 3.32 5.55 -6.54
N CYS A 166 4.51 5.41 -5.94
CA CYS A 166 5.16 4.12 -5.67
C CYS A 166 5.15 3.86 -4.16
N VAL A 167 4.84 2.62 -3.76
CA VAL A 167 4.85 2.16 -2.36
C VAL A 167 5.58 0.84 -2.28
#